data_11cc03addabad77a935820bfdcc9938c
#
_entry.id   11cc03addabad77a935820bfdcc9938c
#
_cell.length_a   1.000
_cell.length_b   1.000
_cell.length_c   1.000
_cell.angle_alpha   90.00
_cell.angle_beta   90.00
_cell.angle_gamma   90.00
#
_symmetry.space_group_name_H-M   'P 1'
#
loop_
_entity.id
_entity.type
_entity.pdbx_description
1 polymer ?
#
loop_
_entity_poly.entity_id
_entity_poly.type
_entity_poly.pdbx_seq_one_letter_code
_entity_poly.pdbx_strand_id
1 'polypeptide(L)'
;MRKGVMFSFIMIFITLSVFSLIVIQNSLISHRREEIFIEMRVNSLENMYEGLIDDLDKSLRIITRRAILAAFSNVSVSEAGEPPEPLDEANETLAELIRYGTLDGTPEPIMENATFTYWVGKIEDLTLLKGFDSYIDINSLEVKPYDYIHLLVIARLNISIIDTQGVAELNRTIDVNSIVSLEGLEDPLYPLYTSGFGDNMIRASPYLGNYTQLLLIGNGDNSYVYGESTHDTGDFSDKILITSDLTGLGALNDAKGIIFELEGTNLTPINVPYLINLTATTLIPNSPNLLLDGSGGKVWFIDNLIIDSENSYYHPSENGPSYLDRLEGKFTTQNKYKSQSDYTIGMESFVNKLAIYFAGGNVTVQEEKTNIDYIYFSTDSPVSYKVKGMDQLDPDPYFRIDNQDGHHVKYNVSNLVY
;
A
#
# COMPACT_ATOMS: atom_id res chain seq x y z
N MET A 1 -48.59 -0.43 -90.07
CA MET A 1 -47.26 -0.78 -89.56
C MET A 1 -46.62 0.21 -88.59
N ARG A 2 -46.94 1.49 -88.58
CA ARG A 2 -46.30 2.53 -87.66
C ARG A 2 -46.66 2.39 -86.16
N LYS A 3 -47.79 1.87 -85.76
CA LYS A 3 -48.19 1.75 -84.36
C LYS A 3 -47.47 0.63 -83.55
N GLY A 4 -47.08 -0.48 -84.22
CA GLY A 4 -46.36 -1.56 -83.56
C GLY A 4 -44.92 -1.24 -83.24
N VAL A 5 -44.24 -0.48 -84.10
CA VAL A 5 -42.84 -0.05 -83.87
C VAL A 5 -42.71 0.93 -82.71
N MET A 6 -43.71 1.80 -82.58
CA MET A 6 -43.73 2.75 -81.46
C MET A 6 -43.94 2.07 -80.10
N PHE A 7 -44.76 1.04 -80.03
CA PHE A 7 -44.97 0.25 -78.84
C PHE A 7 -43.73 -0.56 -78.43
N SER A 8 -43.02 -1.13 -79.41
CA SER A 8 -41.75 -1.83 -79.16
C SER A 8 -40.66 -0.91 -78.63
N PHE A 9 -40.60 0.33 -79.11
CA PHE A 9 -39.66 1.33 -78.60
C PHE A 9 -39.95 1.73 -77.17
N ILE A 10 -41.22 1.92 -76.79
CA ILE A 10 -41.66 2.29 -75.46
C ILE A 10 -41.34 1.09 -74.52
N MET A 11 -41.62 -0.14 -74.90
CA MET A 11 -41.28 -1.35 -74.10
C MET A 11 -39.77 -1.49 -73.88
N ILE A 12 -38.95 -1.27 -74.88
CA ILE A 12 -37.48 -1.31 -74.77
C ILE A 12 -37.02 -0.20 -73.82
N PHE A 13 -37.60 0.99 -73.90
CA PHE A 13 -37.25 2.07 -73.01
C PHE A 13 -37.61 1.82 -71.52
N ILE A 14 -38.82 1.25 -71.32
CA ILE A 14 -39.29 0.85 -69.97
C ILE A 14 -38.35 -0.27 -69.39
N THR A 15 -38.06 -1.30 -70.21
CA THR A 15 -37.17 -2.39 -69.78
C THR A 15 -35.78 -1.90 -69.47
N LEU A 16 -35.22 -1.01 -70.24
CA LEU A 16 -33.90 -0.39 -70.00
C LEU A 16 -33.91 0.47 -68.74
N SER A 17 -34.99 1.21 -68.48
CA SER A 17 -35.16 2.02 -67.26
C SER A 17 -35.27 1.16 -66.04
N VAL A 18 -36.04 0.06 -66.08
CA VAL A 18 -36.15 -0.92 -64.98
C VAL A 18 -34.85 -1.61 -64.71
N PHE A 19 -34.15 -2.01 -65.77
CA PHE A 19 -32.82 -2.61 -65.62
C PHE A 19 -31.79 -1.63 -65.03
N SER A 20 -31.78 -0.36 -65.46
CA SER A 20 -30.93 0.67 -64.86
C SER A 20 -31.24 0.90 -63.39
N LEU A 21 -32.54 0.92 -63.00
CA LEU A 21 -32.94 1.02 -61.60
C LEU A 21 -32.46 -0.16 -60.74
N ILE A 22 -32.54 -1.40 -61.28
CA ILE A 22 -32.01 -2.59 -60.58
C ILE A 22 -30.51 -2.55 -60.41
N VAL A 23 -29.76 -2.08 -61.41
CA VAL A 23 -28.30 -1.93 -61.34
C VAL A 23 -27.92 -0.85 -60.31
N ILE A 24 -28.61 0.30 -60.31
CA ILE A 24 -28.40 1.35 -59.30
C ILE A 24 -28.72 0.87 -57.93
N GLN A 25 -29.83 0.17 -57.70
CA GLN A 25 -30.24 -0.37 -56.41
C GLN A 25 -29.24 -1.41 -55.90
N ASN A 26 -28.74 -2.31 -56.75
CA ASN A 26 -27.71 -3.27 -56.38
C ASN A 26 -26.39 -2.59 -56.01
N SER A 27 -25.98 -1.53 -56.75
CA SER A 27 -24.80 -0.75 -56.44
C SER A 27 -24.95 -0.03 -55.07
N LEU A 28 -26.10 0.57 -54.78
CA LEU A 28 -26.37 1.22 -53.49
C LEU A 28 -26.37 0.21 -52.34
N ILE A 29 -26.93 -0.97 -52.53
CA ILE A 29 -26.92 -2.06 -51.54
C ILE A 29 -25.47 -2.53 -51.28
N SER A 30 -24.67 -2.66 -52.34
CA SER A 30 -23.26 -3.03 -52.22
C SER A 30 -22.46 -1.98 -51.43
N HIS A 31 -22.60 -0.70 -51.77
CA HIS A 31 -21.95 0.37 -51.04
C HIS A 31 -22.38 0.42 -49.56
N ARG A 32 -23.67 0.28 -49.25
CA ARG A 32 -24.13 0.22 -47.84
C ARG A 32 -23.54 -0.97 -47.10
N ARG A 33 -23.40 -2.11 -47.74
CA ARG A 33 -22.77 -3.28 -47.10
C ARG A 33 -21.29 -3.05 -46.82
N GLU A 34 -20.58 -2.41 -47.72
CA GLU A 34 -19.17 -2.00 -47.52
C GLU A 34 -19.03 -1.00 -46.38
N GLU A 35 -19.86 0.02 -46.33
CA GLU A 35 -19.86 1.03 -45.23
C GLU A 35 -20.11 0.37 -43.88
N ILE A 36 -21.16 -0.49 -43.76
CA ILE A 36 -21.48 -1.24 -42.53
C ILE A 36 -20.32 -2.15 -42.16
N PHE A 37 -19.70 -2.82 -43.10
CA PHE A 37 -18.57 -3.69 -42.87
C PHE A 37 -17.35 -2.93 -42.35
N ILE A 38 -17.02 -1.79 -42.96
CA ILE A 38 -15.95 -0.90 -42.52
C ILE A 38 -16.23 -0.41 -41.09
N GLU A 39 -17.44 0.09 -40.83
CA GLU A 39 -17.83 0.57 -39.51
C GLU A 39 -17.72 -0.53 -38.45
N MET A 40 -18.18 -1.74 -38.74
CA MET A 40 -18.04 -2.89 -37.82
C MET A 40 -16.57 -3.23 -37.53
N ARG A 41 -15.69 -3.18 -38.56
CA ARG A 41 -14.27 -3.47 -38.38
C ARG A 41 -13.56 -2.38 -37.58
N VAL A 42 -13.88 -1.12 -37.84
CA VAL A 42 -13.30 0.03 -37.08
C VAL A 42 -13.73 -0.07 -35.63
N ASN A 43 -15.02 -0.28 -35.34
CA ASN A 43 -15.54 -0.45 -33.99
C ASN A 43 -14.89 -1.68 -33.28
N SER A 44 -14.69 -2.78 -34.02
CA SER A 44 -14.02 -3.97 -33.49
C SER A 44 -12.55 -3.70 -33.15
N LEU A 45 -11.86 -2.91 -33.97
CA LEU A 45 -10.47 -2.50 -33.73
C LEU A 45 -10.37 -1.60 -32.49
N GLU A 46 -11.29 -0.63 -32.34
CA GLU A 46 -11.33 0.28 -31.20
C GLU A 46 -11.60 -0.48 -29.88
N ASN A 47 -12.60 -1.35 -29.88
CA ASN A 47 -12.89 -2.22 -28.73
C ASN A 47 -11.71 -3.15 -28.38
N MET A 48 -11.02 -3.66 -29.36
CA MET A 48 -9.83 -4.49 -29.15
C MET A 48 -8.68 -3.67 -28.58
N TYR A 49 -8.46 -2.44 -29.05
CA TYR A 49 -7.44 -1.54 -28.54
C TYR A 49 -7.69 -1.18 -27.07
N GLU A 50 -8.93 -0.85 -26.69
CA GLU A 50 -9.29 -0.59 -25.29
C GLU A 50 -9.06 -1.84 -24.41
N GLY A 51 -9.49 -3.00 -24.87
CA GLY A 51 -9.25 -4.27 -24.16
C GLY A 51 -7.76 -4.58 -24.00
N LEU A 52 -6.95 -4.27 -25.02
CA LEU A 52 -5.51 -4.45 -25.00
C LEU A 52 -4.83 -3.57 -23.94
N ILE A 53 -5.23 -2.30 -23.80
CA ILE A 53 -4.68 -1.41 -22.75
C ILE A 53 -4.99 -1.94 -21.35
N ASP A 54 -6.23 -2.39 -21.13
CA ASP A 54 -6.65 -2.95 -19.84
C ASP A 54 -5.88 -4.25 -19.50
N ASP A 55 -5.65 -5.12 -20.48
CA ASP A 55 -4.86 -6.34 -20.34
C ASP A 55 -3.37 -6.05 -20.09
N LEU A 56 -2.81 -5.02 -20.73
CA LEU A 56 -1.44 -4.58 -20.50
C LEU A 56 -1.26 -4.02 -19.08
N ASP A 57 -2.18 -3.20 -18.57
CA ASP A 57 -2.14 -2.70 -17.20
C ASP A 57 -2.20 -3.84 -16.17
N LYS A 58 -3.14 -4.78 -16.34
CA LYS A 58 -3.27 -5.94 -15.44
C LYS A 58 -2.03 -6.83 -15.45
N SER A 59 -1.51 -7.13 -16.64
CA SER A 59 -0.31 -7.95 -16.78
C SER A 59 0.90 -7.26 -16.14
N LEU A 60 1.06 -5.95 -16.33
CA LEU A 60 2.14 -5.18 -15.76
C LEU A 60 2.13 -5.22 -14.22
N ARG A 61 0.95 -5.13 -13.59
CA ARG A 61 0.81 -5.28 -12.12
C ARG A 61 1.24 -6.66 -11.63
N ILE A 62 0.80 -7.72 -12.30
CA ILE A 62 1.14 -9.11 -11.93
C ILE A 62 2.63 -9.37 -12.08
N ILE A 63 3.20 -8.94 -13.21
CA ILE A 63 4.62 -9.12 -13.53
C ILE A 63 5.48 -8.34 -12.54
N THR A 64 5.11 -7.08 -12.24
CA THR A 64 5.85 -6.25 -11.28
C THR A 64 5.88 -6.88 -9.89
N ARG A 65 4.74 -7.39 -9.41
CA ARG A 65 4.71 -8.08 -8.11
C ARG A 65 5.64 -9.29 -8.09
N ARG A 66 5.73 -10.00 -9.19
CA ARG A 66 6.63 -11.15 -9.35
C ARG A 66 8.09 -10.72 -9.42
N ALA A 67 8.38 -9.62 -10.13
CA ALA A 67 9.72 -9.02 -10.19
C ALA A 67 10.21 -8.54 -8.80
N ILE A 68 9.31 -7.97 -7.99
CA ILE A 68 9.62 -7.59 -6.61
C ILE A 68 10.00 -8.82 -5.78
N LEU A 69 9.28 -9.94 -5.91
CA LEU A 69 9.63 -11.18 -5.22
C LEU A 69 10.97 -11.74 -5.70
N ALA A 70 11.29 -11.66 -6.98
CA ALA A 70 12.58 -12.06 -7.52
C ALA A 70 13.71 -11.17 -6.97
N ALA A 71 13.52 -9.85 -6.99
CA ALA A 71 14.48 -8.89 -6.43
C ALA A 71 14.70 -9.14 -4.92
N PHE A 72 13.62 -9.33 -4.17
CA PHE A 72 13.70 -9.67 -2.74
C PHE A 72 14.43 -10.98 -2.49
N SER A 73 14.19 -12.02 -3.28
CA SER A 73 14.87 -13.31 -3.16
C SER A 73 16.38 -13.16 -3.31
N ASN A 74 16.84 -12.31 -4.23
CA ASN A 74 18.27 -12.04 -4.41
C ASN A 74 18.88 -11.28 -3.22
N VAL A 75 18.13 -10.34 -2.64
CA VAL A 75 18.56 -9.55 -1.47
C VAL A 75 18.56 -10.39 -0.19
N SER A 76 17.64 -11.34 -0.04
CA SER A 76 17.41 -12.07 1.22
C SER A 76 18.16 -13.40 1.32
N VAL A 77 18.45 -14.03 0.19
CA VAL A 77 19.11 -15.35 0.15
C VAL A 77 20.56 -15.20 -0.26
N SER A 78 21.46 -15.48 0.66
CA SER A 78 22.88 -15.57 0.32
C SER A 78 23.19 -16.95 -0.29
N GLU A 79 23.95 -16.98 -1.35
CA GLU A 79 24.53 -18.23 -1.82
C GLU A 79 25.53 -18.77 -0.75
N ALA A 80 25.29 -20.00 -0.30
CA ALA A 80 26.25 -20.83 0.44
C ALA A 80 27.03 -20.14 1.58
N GLY A 81 26.39 -19.24 2.35
CA GLY A 81 27.01 -18.68 3.57
C GLY A 81 27.60 -17.28 3.41
N GLU A 82 27.36 -16.61 2.30
CA GLU A 82 27.61 -15.17 2.17
C GLU A 82 26.45 -14.36 2.79
N PRO A 83 26.72 -13.17 3.34
CA PRO A 83 25.67 -12.32 3.87
C PRO A 83 24.75 -11.81 2.73
N PRO A 84 23.49 -11.52 3.02
CA PRO A 84 22.60 -10.84 2.08
C PRO A 84 23.22 -9.55 1.54
N GLU A 85 23.07 -9.28 0.25
CA GLU A 85 23.63 -8.09 -0.41
C GLU A 85 22.51 -7.18 -0.95
N PRO A 86 22.62 -5.85 -0.78
CA PRO A 86 21.67 -4.92 -1.33
C PRO A 86 21.86 -4.78 -2.85
N LEU A 87 20.79 -4.34 -3.54
CA LEU A 87 20.87 -3.97 -4.96
C LEU A 87 21.58 -2.62 -5.12
N ASP A 88 22.29 -2.43 -6.23
CA ASP A 88 22.94 -1.14 -6.55
C ASP A 88 21.91 -0.07 -6.99
N GLU A 89 21.04 -0.42 -7.95
CA GLU A 89 20.04 0.46 -8.56
C GLU A 89 18.70 -0.29 -8.65
N ALA A 90 17.91 -0.26 -7.57
CA ALA A 90 16.70 -1.08 -7.43
C ALA A 90 15.65 -0.79 -8.51
N ASN A 91 15.48 0.48 -8.92
CA ASN A 91 14.54 0.85 -9.97
C ASN A 91 14.92 0.29 -11.34
N GLU A 92 16.20 0.27 -11.69
CA GLU A 92 16.70 -0.26 -12.97
C GLU A 92 16.64 -1.80 -12.96
N THR A 93 17.04 -2.42 -11.85
CA THR A 93 16.94 -3.87 -11.64
C THR A 93 15.50 -4.37 -11.77
N LEU A 94 14.55 -3.70 -11.13
CA LEU A 94 13.13 -4.05 -11.27
C LEU A 94 12.63 -3.84 -12.70
N ALA A 95 13.05 -2.78 -13.38
CA ALA A 95 12.69 -2.55 -14.78
C ALA A 95 13.25 -3.66 -15.71
N GLU A 96 14.47 -4.12 -15.47
CA GLU A 96 15.07 -5.24 -16.20
C GLU A 96 14.31 -6.55 -15.93
N LEU A 97 14.04 -6.87 -14.67
CA LEU A 97 13.25 -8.05 -14.27
C LEU A 97 11.86 -8.05 -14.92
N ILE A 98 11.15 -6.91 -14.87
CA ILE A 98 9.82 -6.78 -15.47
C ILE A 98 9.91 -6.98 -16.99
N ARG A 99 10.86 -6.37 -17.64
CA ARG A 99 10.97 -6.38 -19.11
C ARG A 99 11.48 -7.70 -19.65
N TYR A 100 12.58 -8.20 -19.10
CA TYR A 100 13.34 -9.34 -19.65
C TYR A 100 13.36 -10.57 -18.74
N GLY A 101 13.08 -10.41 -17.44
CA GLY A 101 13.18 -11.49 -16.45
C GLY A 101 14.61 -11.84 -16.10
N THR A 102 15.53 -10.89 -16.25
CA THR A 102 16.95 -11.07 -15.95
C THR A 102 17.36 -10.13 -14.82
N LEU A 103 18.38 -10.52 -14.09
CA LEU A 103 19.09 -9.72 -13.12
C LEU A 103 20.54 -9.64 -13.58
N ASP A 104 21.02 -8.43 -13.93
CA ASP A 104 22.34 -8.24 -14.53
C ASP A 104 22.59 -9.15 -15.76
N GLY A 105 21.58 -9.33 -16.59
CA GLY A 105 21.59 -10.19 -17.77
C GLY A 105 21.46 -11.70 -17.48
N THR A 106 21.41 -12.11 -16.19
CA THR A 106 21.22 -13.51 -15.78
C THR A 106 19.73 -13.83 -15.64
N PRO A 107 19.19 -14.88 -16.30
CA PRO A 107 17.79 -15.23 -16.19
C PRO A 107 17.39 -15.63 -14.75
N GLU A 108 16.29 -15.04 -14.27
CA GLU A 108 15.71 -15.34 -12.97
C GLU A 108 14.61 -16.41 -13.11
N PRO A 109 14.74 -17.58 -12.44
CA PRO A 109 13.77 -18.67 -12.55
C PRO A 109 12.33 -18.28 -12.20
N ILE A 110 12.16 -17.37 -11.21
CA ILE A 110 10.86 -16.86 -10.79
C ILE A 110 10.17 -16.09 -11.93
N MET A 111 10.94 -15.49 -12.84
CA MET A 111 10.43 -14.69 -13.96
C MET A 111 10.20 -15.49 -15.24
N GLU A 112 10.47 -16.80 -15.24
CA GLU A 112 10.26 -17.63 -16.42
C GLU A 112 8.81 -17.55 -16.93
N ASN A 113 8.64 -17.21 -18.22
CA ASN A 113 7.33 -17.00 -18.87
C ASN A 113 6.44 -15.95 -18.21
N ALA A 114 7.03 -15.04 -17.42
CA ALA A 114 6.30 -14.00 -16.68
C ALA A 114 6.93 -12.62 -16.87
N THR A 115 7.50 -12.34 -18.03
CA THR A 115 8.05 -11.04 -18.39
C THR A 115 7.07 -10.22 -19.20
N PHE A 116 7.23 -8.90 -19.19
CA PHE A 116 6.36 -8.03 -19.97
C PHE A 116 6.52 -8.28 -21.48
N THR A 117 7.75 -8.53 -21.94
CA THR A 117 8.03 -8.93 -23.34
C THR A 117 7.29 -10.21 -23.72
N TYR A 118 7.28 -11.21 -22.83
CA TYR A 118 6.54 -12.47 -23.10
C TYR A 118 5.03 -12.23 -23.20
N TRP A 119 4.45 -11.42 -22.31
CA TRP A 119 3.03 -11.10 -22.33
C TRP A 119 2.64 -10.28 -23.56
N VAL A 120 3.45 -9.32 -23.98
CA VAL A 120 3.27 -8.58 -25.24
C VAL A 120 3.16 -9.56 -26.42
N GLY A 121 4.11 -10.50 -26.54
CA GLY A 121 4.04 -11.51 -27.62
C GLY A 121 2.77 -12.39 -27.55
N LYS A 122 2.28 -12.73 -26.33
CA LYS A 122 1.00 -13.44 -26.18
C LYS A 122 -0.20 -12.62 -26.61
N ILE A 123 -0.19 -11.33 -26.34
CA ILE A 123 -1.25 -10.41 -26.78
C ILE A 123 -1.24 -10.30 -28.32
N GLU A 124 -0.07 -10.17 -28.95
CA GLU A 124 0.08 -10.17 -30.39
C GLU A 124 -0.48 -11.44 -31.04
N ASP A 125 -0.15 -12.62 -30.48
CA ASP A 125 -0.73 -13.90 -30.90
C ASP A 125 -2.28 -13.91 -30.83
N LEU A 126 -2.84 -13.40 -29.73
CA LEU A 126 -4.29 -13.36 -29.51
C LEU A 126 -5.02 -12.37 -30.43
N THR A 127 -4.40 -11.24 -30.73
CA THR A 127 -4.98 -10.25 -31.66
C THR A 127 -5.00 -10.79 -33.08
N LEU A 128 -3.97 -11.52 -33.48
CA LEU A 128 -3.90 -12.17 -34.78
C LEU A 128 -5.05 -13.19 -34.97
N LEU A 129 -5.38 -13.96 -33.94
CA LEU A 129 -6.52 -14.87 -33.95
C LEU A 129 -7.87 -14.17 -34.16
N LYS A 130 -7.98 -12.90 -33.76
CA LYS A 130 -9.16 -12.04 -33.97
C LYS A 130 -9.17 -11.33 -35.32
N GLY A 131 -8.16 -11.57 -36.17
CA GLY A 131 -8.04 -10.99 -37.51
C GLY A 131 -7.43 -9.58 -37.49
N PHE A 132 -6.60 -9.31 -36.50
CA PHE A 132 -5.80 -8.09 -36.42
C PHE A 132 -4.33 -8.44 -36.22
N ASP A 133 -3.47 -7.88 -37.04
CA ASP A 133 -2.03 -7.96 -36.88
C ASP A 133 -1.58 -6.81 -35.97
N SER A 134 -1.04 -7.13 -34.80
CA SER A 134 -0.58 -6.13 -33.84
C SER A 134 0.91 -6.24 -33.62
N TYR A 135 1.56 -5.08 -33.47
CA TYR A 135 2.94 -4.94 -33.10
C TYR A 135 3.05 -3.96 -31.94
N ILE A 136 3.66 -4.40 -30.84
CA ILE A 136 3.79 -3.61 -29.62
C ILE A 136 5.28 -3.50 -29.28
N ASP A 137 5.84 -2.31 -29.41
CA ASP A 137 7.22 -2.02 -29.04
C ASP A 137 7.30 -1.33 -27.70
N ILE A 138 8.15 -1.86 -26.79
CA ILE A 138 8.37 -1.31 -25.45
C ILE A 138 9.52 -0.30 -25.53
N ASN A 139 9.20 0.99 -25.60
CA ASN A 139 10.20 2.06 -25.71
C ASN A 139 10.97 2.24 -24.40
N SER A 140 10.25 2.38 -23.29
CA SER A 140 10.85 2.50 -21.95
C SER A 140 9.96 1.86 -20.89
N LEU A 141 10.59 1.47 -19.80
CA LEU A 141 9.92 0.98 -18.61
C LEU A 141 10.61 1.61 -17.40
N GLU A 142 9.84 2.28 -16.57
CA GLU A 142 10.30 2.97 -15.38
C GLU A 142 9.58 2.45 -14.15
N VAL A 143 10.32 2.24 -13.05
CA VAL A 143 9.77 1.88 -11.74
C VAL A 143 10.15 2.97 -10.75
N LYS A 144 9.17 3.48 -10.03
CA LYS A 144 9.37 4.53 -9.02
C LYS A 144 8.41 4.39 -7.84
N PRO A 145 8.74 4.94 -6.67
CA PRO A 145 7.79 5.01 -5.58
C PRO A 145 6.58 5.86 -5.97
N TYR A 146 5.38 5.42 -5.61
CA TYR A 146 4.15 6.20 -5.73
C TYR A 146 3.80 6.85 -4.40
N ASP A 147 3.64 6.03 -3.38
CA ASP A 147 3.53 6.41 -1.99
C ASP A 147 4.32 5.42 -1.11
N TYR A 148 4.14 5.46 0.22
CA TYR A 148 4.92 4.64 1.14
C TYR A 148 4.67 3.12 1.01
N ILE A 149 3.54 2.69 0.43
CA ILE A 149 3.19 1.27 0.24
C ILE A 149 2.83 0.89 -1.19
N HIS A 150 3.06 1.80 -2.15
CA HIS A 150 2.82 1.51 -3.55
C HIS A 150 4.00 1.92 -4.42
N LEU A 151 4.23 1.14 -5.48
CA LEU A 151 5.11 1.50 -6.58
C LEU A 151 4.28 1.89 -7.80
N LEU A 152 4.79 2.84 -8.58
CA LEU A 152 4.28 3.20 -9.89
C LEU A 152 5.22 2.63 -10.96
N VAL A 153 4.65 1.87 -11.88
CA VAL A 153 5.35 1.35 -13.05
C VAL A 153 4.77 2.01 -14.29
N ILE A 154 5.63 2.61 -15.10
CA ILE A 154 5.28 3.32 -16.32
C ILE A 154 5.91 2.59 -17.49
N ALA A 155 5.10 2.04 -18.38
CA ALA A 155 5.56 1.45 -19.63
C ALA A 155 5.15 2.34 -20.79
N ARG A 156 6.11 2.89 -21.53
CA ARG A 156 5.87 3.63 -22.77
C ARG A 156 5.92 2.69 -23.94
N LEU A 157 4.81 2.60 -24.67
CA LEU A 157 4.60 1.63 -25.72
C LEU A 157 4.25 2.33 -27.04
N ASN A 158 4.80 1.79 -28.14
CA ASN A 158 4.30 2.07 -29.48
C ASN A 158 3.44 0.89 -29.94
N ILE A 159 2.17 1.14 -30.17
CA ILE A 159 1.19 0.13 -30.58
C ILE A 159 0.79 0.40 -32.02
N SER A 160 0.99 -0.59 -32.89
CA SER A 160 0.49 -0.63 -34.26
C SER A 160 -0.46 -1.81 -34.40
N ILE A 161 -1.68 -1.56 -34.85
CA ILE A 161 -2.69 -2.59 -35.09
C ILE A 161 -3.24 -2.41 -36.49
N ILE A 162 -3.14 -3.45 -37.30
CA ILE A 162 -3.58 -3.46 -38.70
C ILE A 162 -4.66 -4.55 -38.86
N ASP A 163 -5.80 -4.16 -39.40
CA ASP A 163 -6.80 -5.15 -39.81
C ASP A 163 -6.23 -6.04 -40.94
N THR A 164 -6.26 -7.36 -40.78
CA THR A 164 -5.72 -8.30 -41.77
C THR A 164 -6.42 -8.21 -43.14
N GLN A 165 -7.58 -7.55 -43.20
CA GLN A 165 -8.29 -7.25 -44.45
C GLN A 165 -7.92 -5.85 -45.03
N GLY A 166 -7.06 -5.12 -44.35
CA GLY A 166 -6.58 -3.81 -44.82
C GLY A 166 -7.62 -2.68 -44.76
N VAL A 167 -8.67 -2.84 -43.96
CA VAL A 167 -9.78 -1.87 -43.84
C VAL A 167 -9.48 -0.77 -42.85
N ALA A 168 -8.76 -1.08 -41.78
CA ALA A 168 -8.45 -0.15 -40.70
C ALA A 168 -7.02 -0.35 -40.17
N GLU A 169 -6.41 0.73 -39.75
CA GLU A 169 -5.10 0.76 -39.11
C GLU A 169 -5.11 1.75 -37.96
N LEU A 170 -4.43 1.42 -36.87
CA LEU A 170 -4.26 2.28 -35.71
C LEU A 170 -2.79 2.26 -35.27
N ASN A 171 -2.19 3.43 -35.18
CA ASN A 171 -0.84 3.63 -34.66
C ASN A 171 -0.88 4.65 -33.53
N ARG A 172 -0.45 4.26 -32.32
CA ARG A 172 -0.43 5.14 -31.15
C ARG A 172 0.78 4.85 -30.27
N THR A 173 1.30 5.94 -29.67
CA THR A 173 2.22 5.87 -28.55
C THR A 173 1.45 6.17 -27.27
N ILE A 174 1.55 5.31 -26.29
CA ILE A 174 0.84 5.44 -25.00
C ILE A 174 1.77 5.18 -23.83
N ASP A 175 1.43 5.75 -22.69
CA ASP A 175 2.02 5.41 -21.41
C ASP A 175 0.99 4.58 -20.61
N VAL A 176 1.33 3.34 -20.30
CA VAL A 176 0.55 2.47 -19.40
C VAL A 176 1.11 2.65 -18.00
N ASN A 177 0.26 3.14 -17.09
CA ASN A 177 0.63 3.45 -15.71
C ASN A 177 -0.05 2.44 -14.77
N SER A 178 0.75 1.66 -14.05
CA SER A 178 0.25 0.65 -13.12
C SER A 178 0.72 0.94 -11.70
N ILE A 179 -0.23 1.05 -10.77
CA ILE A 179 0.05 1.17 -9.33
C ILE A 179 0.03 -0.23 -8.72
N VAL A 180 1.13 -0.60 -8.07
CA VAL A 180 1.36 -1.92 -7.50
C VAL A 180 1.52 -1.82 -6.00
N SER A 181 0.64 -2.51 -5.25
CA SER A 181 0.71 -2.54 -3.79
C SER A 181 1.86 -3.42 -3.30
N LEU A 182 2.57 -2.92 -2.30
CA LEU A 182 3.61 -3.63 -1.55
C LEU A 182 3.03 -4.43 -0.38
N GLU A 183 1.76 -4.25 -0.04
CA GLU A 183 1.14 -4.99 1.07
C GLU A 183 1.21 -6.50 0.87
N GLY A 184 1.64 -7.19 1.93
CA GLY A 184 1.86 -8.63 1.92
C GLY A 184 3.17 -9.06 1.24
N LEU A 185 4.08 -8.12 0.93
CA LEU A 185 5.46 -8.40 0.55
C LEU A 185 6.37 -8.21 1.78
N GLU A 186 7.52 -8.83 1.75
CA GLU A 186 8.51 -8.72 2.82
C GLU A 186 9.37 -7.47 2.67
N ASP A 187 9.84 -6.93 3.80
CA ASP A 187 10.70 -5.76 3.85
C ASP A 187 12.18 -6.15 3.72
N PRO A 188 12.88 -5.66 2.69
CA PRO A 188 14.29 -6.00 2.46
C PRO A 188 15.26 -5.60 3.58
N LEU A 189 14.94 -4.55 4.37
CA LEU A 189 15.84 -4.12 5.46
C LEU A 189 16.07 -5.21 6.51
N TYR A 190 15.03 -6.01 6.80
CA TYR A 190 15.15 -7.03 7.84
C TYR A 190 16.17 -8.10 7.48
N PRO A 191 16.05 -8.84 6.36
CA PRO A 191 17.08 -9.83 6.03
C PRO A 191 18.47 -9.22 5.81
N LEU A 192 18.56 -8.03 5.20
CA LEU A 192 19.86 -7.37 4.97
C LEU A 192 20.64 -7.11 6.26
N TYR A 193 19.95 -6.67 7.32
CA TYR A 193 20.62 -6.26 8.57
C TYR A 193 20.50 -7.26 9.70
N THR A 194 19.83 -8.39 9.48
CA THR A 194 19.77 -9.50 10.43
C THR A 194 20.46 -10.76 9.90
N SER A 195 21.27 -10.64 8.86
CA SER A 195 21.95 -11.78 8.21
C SER A 195 20.99 -12.85 7.70
N GLY A 196 19.83 -12.44 7.19
CA GLY A 196 18.79 -13.32 6.64
C GLY A 196 17.85 -13.97 7.67
N PHE A 197 18.00 -13.64 8.98
CA PHE A 197 17.19 -14.28 10.04
C PHE A 197 15.92 -13.54 10.41
N GLY A 198 15.84 -12.23 10.18
CA GLY A 198 14.65 -11.42 10.47
C GLY A 198 13.81 -11.19 9.23
N ASP A 199 12.52 -11.19 9.41
CA ASP A 199 11.53 -10.80 8.40
C ASP A 199 10.49 -9.84 8.98
N ASN A 200 9.91 -9.02 8.14
CA ASN A 200 8.71 -8.26 8.46
C ASN A 200 7.88 -8.07 7.20
N MET A 201 6.59 -8.38 7.30
CA MET A 201 5.67 -8.25 6.17
C MET A 201 5.06 -6.85 6.14
N ILE A 202 5.13 -6.20 5.00
CA ILE A 202 4.57 -4.86 4.81
C ILE A 202 3.05 -4.90 4.95
N ARG A 203 2.54 -4.19 5.96
CA ARG A 203 1.11 -3.98 6.21
C ARG A 203 0.91 -2.56 6.70
N ALA A 204 0.02 -1.81 6.07
CA ALA A 204 -0.29 -0.45 6.51
C ALA A 204 -0.91 -0.44 7.90
N SER A 205 -0.51 0.54 8.72
CA SER A 205 -1.16 0.74 10.02
C SER A 205 -2.60 1.24 9.83
N PRO A 206 -3.59 0.60 10.49
CA PRO A 206 -4.95 1.11 10.52
C PRO A 206 -5.13 2.31 11.45
N TYR A 207 -4.11 2.69 12.22
CA TYR A 207 -4.18 3.69 13.29
C TYR A 207 -3.51 5.02 12.94
N LEU A 208 -3.28 5.31 11.66
CA LEU A 208 -2.59 6.53 11.22
C LEU A 208 -3.12 7.80 11.91
N GLY A 209 -2.24 8.47 12.67
CA GLY A 209 -2.56 9.68 13.43
C GLY A 209 -3.33 9.45 14.75
N ASN A 210 -3.68 8.22 15.10
CA ASN A 210 -4.44 7.86 16.31
C ASN A 210 -3.75 6.80 17.16
N TYR A 211 -2.44 6.87 17.30
CA TYR A 211 -1.65 5.85 18.02
C TYR A 211 -1.88 5.88 19.53
N THR A 212 -1.94 7.08 20.09
CA THR A 212 -2.31 7.30 21.47
C THR A 212 -3.39 8.39 21.53
N GLN A 213 -4.30 8.29 22.47
CA GLN A 213 -5.39 9.23 22.63
C GLN A 213 -5.55 9.64 24.09
N LEU A 214 -5.75 10.93 24.30
CA LEU A 214 -6.16 11.44 25.60
C LEU A 214 -7.60 11.02 25.88
N LEU A 215 -7.86 10.42 27.03
CA LEU A 215 -9.22 10.11 27.45
C LEU A 215 -9.98 11.40 27.69
N LEU A 216 -10.94 11.71 26.82
CA LEU A 216 -11.81 12.88 26.93
C LEU A 216 -13.15 12.44 27.50
N ILE A 217 -13.38 12.76 28.79
CA ILE A 217 -14.67 12.56 29.44
C ILE A 217 -15.28 13.93 29.76
N GLY A 218 -16.42 14.26 29.15
CA GLY A 218 -17.08 15.56 29.36
C GLY A 218 -16.34 16.74 28.73
N ASN A 219 -16.60 17.94 29.24
CA ASN A 219 -16.16 19.22 28.65
C ASN A 219 -14.83 19.70 29.24
N GLY A 220 -13.76 18.99 29.17
CA GLY A 220 -12.52 19.67 29.54
C GLY A 220 -11.46 18.88 30.26
N ASP A 221 -11.04 19.30 31.41
CA ASP A 221 -9.88 18.75 32.09
C ASP A 221 -10.10 17.29 32.53
N ASN A 222 -9.24 16.40 32.04
CA ASN A 222 -9.28 14.96 32.35
C ASN A 222 -8.30 14.59 33.44
N SER A 223 -8.07 15.49 34.38
CA SER A 223 -7.28 15.19 35.55
C SER A 223 -7.92 14.08 36.40
N TYR A 224 -7.10 13.30 37.04
CA TYR A 224 -7.56 12.21 37.93
C TYR A 224 -7.16 12.48 39.37
N VAL A 225 -7.88 11.83 40.27
CA VAL A 225 -7.55 11.77 41.71
C VAL A 225 -7.64 10.33 42.17
N TYR A 226 -6.82 9.97 43.13
CA TYR A 226 -6.94 8.72 43.87
C TYR A 226 -7.85 8.90 45.06
N GLY A 227 -8.83 8.03 45.22
CA GLY A 227 -9.68 7.94 46.39
C GLY A 227 -9.60 6.58 47.03
N GLU A 228 -9.42 6.51 48.33
CA GLU A 228 -9.45 5.24 49.07
C GLU A 228 -10.85 4.59 49.03
N SER A 229 -11.90 5.42 48.89
CA SER A 229 -13.25 4.98 48.69
C SER A 229 -14.11 6.03 47.98
N THR A 230 -15.24 5.59 47.42
CA THR A 230 -16.26 6.48 46.84
C THR A 230 -16.93 7.38 47.89
N HIS A 231 -16.63 7.20 49.18
CA HIS A 231 -17.11 8.02 50.29
C HIS A 231 -16.12 9.13 50.67
N ASP A 232 -14.96 9.16 50.03
CA ASP A 232 -13.98 10.23 50.32
C ASP A 232 -14.57 11.61 50.00
N THR A 233 -14.41 12.54 50.93
CA THR A 233 -14.94 13.93 50.81
C THR A 233 -14.06 14.86 50.01
N GLY A 234 -13.20 14.30 49.14
CA GLY A 234 -12.35 15.07 48.24
C GLY A 234 -13.13 15.84 47.18
N ASP A 235 -12.52 16.89 46.65
CA ASP A 235 -13.06 17.62 45.49
C ASP A 235 -12.86 16.80 44.20
N PHE A 236 -13.86 16.04 43.83
CA PHE A 236 -13.90 15.22 42.61
C PHE A 236 -14.51 15.97 41.41
N SER A 237 -14.89 17.23 41.64
CA SER A 237 -15.55 18.05 40.63
C SER A 237 -14.70 18.05 39.35
N ASP A 238 -15.30 17.64 38.28
CA ASP A 238 -14.69 17.58 36.94
C ASP A 238 -13.44 16.68 36.80
N LYS A 239 -13.24 15.72 37.73
CA LYS A 239 -12.09 14.80 37.71
C LYS A 239 -12.50 13.35 37.51
N ILE A 240 -11.54 12.51 37.10
CA ILE A 240 -11.70 11.05 37.02
C ILE A 240 -11.27 10.48 38.38
N LEU A 241 -12.14 9.76 39.05
CA LEU A 241 -11.80 9.07 40.30
C LEU A 241 -11.19 7.70 39.97
N ILE A 242 -10.04 7.40 40.57
CA ILE A 242 -9.43 6.07 40.56
C ILE A 242 -9.58 5.47 41.96
N THR A 243 -10.29 4.36 42.05
CA THR A 243 -10.56 3.72 43.37
C THR A 243 -10.66 2.22 43.25
N SER A 244 -10.29 1.52 44.33
CA SER A 244 -10.53 0.08 44.49
C SER A 244 -11.86 -0.23 45.21
N ASP A 245 -12.56 0.80 45.74
CA ASP A 245 -13.81 0.63 46.49
C ASP A 245 -14.97 1.37 45.78
N LEU A 246 -15.94 0.58 45.31
CA LEU A 246 -17.15 1.10 44.65
C LEU A 246 -18.34 1.27 45.63
N THR A 247 -18.13 1.15 46.93
CA THR A 247 -19.20 1.38 47.89
C THR A 247 -19.56 2.87 47.93
N GLY A 248 -20.84 3.21 47.82
CA GLY A 248 -21.32 4.59 47.93
C GLY A 248 -21.36 5.39 46.62
N LEU A 249 -21.40 4.75 45.46
CA LEU A 249 -21.49 5.39 44.13
C LEU A 249 -22.52 6.51 44.03
N GLY A 250 -23.57 6.52 44.88
CA GLY A 250 -24.59 7.58 44.86
C GLY A 250 -24.14 8.96 45.37
N ALA A 251 -22.95 9.08 45.98
CA ALA A 251 -22.41 10.34 46.50
C ALA A 251 -21.50 11.07 45.52
N LEU A 252 -21.18 10.45 44.35
CA LEU A 252 -20.19 10.98 43.38
C LEU A 252 -20.84 11.74 42.23
N ASN A 253 -21.84 12.56 42.50
CA ASN A 253 -22.56 13.32 41.46
C ASN A 253 -21.68 14.27 40.66
N ASP A 254 -20.49 14.62 41.15
CA ASP A 254 -19.62 15.63 40.54
C ASP A 254 -18.40 15.03 39.81
N ALA A 255 -18.14 13.73 39.91
CA ALA A 255 -17.03 13.10 39.18
C ALA A 255 -17.40 12.86 37.71
N LYS A 256 -16.45 13.04 36.79
CA LYS A 256 -16.63 12.76 35.35
C LYS A 256 -16.67 11.28 35.02
N GLY A 257 -15.91 10.50 35.73
CA GLY A 257 -15.80 9.07 35.53
C GLY A 257 -15.11 8.37 36.69
N ILE A 258 -15.24 7.06 36.74
CA ILE A 258 -14.59 6.22 37.74
C ILE A 258 -13.78 5.17 37.03
N ILE A 259 -12.51 5.05 37.41
CA ILE A 259 -11.64 3.95 37.06
C ILE A 259 -11.54 3.05 38.28
N PHE A 260 -11.99 1.80 38.12
CA PHE A 260 -11.91 0.83 39.19
C PHE A 260 -10.57 0.08 39.11
N GLU A 261 -9.80 0.15 40.19
CA GLU A 261 -8.53 -0.54 40.33
C GLU A 261 -8.68 -1.76 41.23
N LEU A 262 -8.09 -2.88 40.82
CA LEU A 262 -7.96 -4.05 41.72
C LEU A 262 -6.76 -3.83 42.64
N GLU A 263 -6.98 -4.04 43.95
CA GLU A 263 -5.93 -3.92 44.98
C GLU A 263 -4.63 -4.64 44.61
N GLY A 264 -3.52 -3.90 44.67
CA GLY A 264 -2.17 -4.45 44.51
C GLY A 264 -1.55 -4.36 43.15
N THR A 265 -2.17 -3.69 42.18
CA THR A 265 -1.58 -3.43 40.90
C THR A 265 -0.85 -2.06 40.90
N ASN A 266 0.46 -2.07 40.66
CA ASN A 266 1.17 -0.85 40.30
C ASN A 266 0.63 -0.35 38.96
N LEU A 267 0.06 0.85 38.96
CA LEU A 267 -0.71 1.46 37.87
C LEU A 267 0.12 1.88 36.65
N THR A 268 0.84 0.98 36.02
CA THR A 268 1.45 1.25 34.71
C THR A 268 1.75 -0.05 34.00
N PRO A 269 1.06 -0.35 32.89
CA PRO A 269 -0.24 0.08 32.40
C PRO A 269 -1.38 -0.50 33.24
N ILE A 270 -2.46 0.25 33.36
CA ILE A 270 -3.64 -0.23 34.07
C ILE A 270 -4.45 -1.09 33.09
N ASN A 271 -4.50 -2.38 33.33
CA ASN A 271 -5.55 -3.20 32.75
C ASN A 271 -6.83 -2.99 33.56
N VAL A 272 -7.60 -1.98 33.20
CA VAL A 272 -8.80 -1.60 33.94
C VAL A 272 -9.98 -2.42 33.45
N PRO A 273 -10.57 -3.29 34.28
CA PRO A 273 -11.71 -4.07 33.86
C PRO A 273 -12.97 -3.22 33.55
N TYR A 274 -13.05 -2.01 34.11
CA TYR A 274 -14.23 -1.15 33.92
C TYR A 274 -13.87 0.34 33.99
N LEU A 275 -14.25 1.08 32.93
CA LEU A 275 -14.33 2.53 32.97
C LEU A 275 -15.81 2.94 33.03
N ILE A 276 -16.20 3.62 34.08
CA ILE A 276 -17.56 4.15 34.22
C ILE A 276 -17.55 5.64 33.83
N ASN A 277 -18.14 5.94 32.67
CA ASN A 277 -18.38 7.32 32.29
C ASN A 277 -19.65 7.82 32.96
N LEU A 278 -19.53 8.66 33.98
CA LEU A 278 -20.67 9.15 34.77
C LEU A 278 -21.46 10.22 34.01
N THR A 279 -20.85 10.94 33.06
CA THR A 279 -21.53 11.97 32.28
C THR A 279 -22.39 11.38 31.16
N ALA A 280 -22.07 10.19 30.66
CA ALA A 280 -22.79 9.52 29.59
C ALA A 280 -23.52 8.26 30.04
N THR A 281 -23.46 7.88 31.32
CA THR A 281 -24.05 6.66 31.90
C THR A 281 -23.71 5.36 31.13
N THR A 282 -22.60 5.35 30.42
CA THR A 282 -22.16 4.20 29.63
C THR A 282 -20.98 3.50 30.31
N LEU A 283 -21.16 2.20 30.57
CA LEU A 283 -20.04 1.30 30.81
C LEU A 283 -19.31 1.09 29.47
N ILE A 284 -18.01 1.34 29.44
CA ILE A 284 -17.17 0.93 28.32
C ILE A 284 -16.64 -0.47 28.69
N PRO A 285 -17.25 -1.54 28.18
CA PRO A 285 -16.77 -2.90 28.44
C PRO A 285 -15.47 -3.15 27.69
N ASN A 286 -14.59 -3.99 28.26
CA ASN A 286 -13.27 -4.30 27.73
C ASN A 286 -12.41 -3.03 27.59
N SER A 287 -12.14 -2.41 28.73
CA SER A 287 -11.37 -1.18 28.68
C SER A 287 -9.95 -1.47 28.17
N PRO A 288 -9.55 -0.63 27.24
CA PRO A 288 -8.23 -0.59 26.69
C PRO A 288 -7.18 -0.33 27.77
N ASN A 289 -5.92 -0.51 27.43
CA ASN A 289 -4.84 -0.17 28.31
C ASN A 289 -4.84 1.35 28.55
N LEU A 290 -5.18 1.74 29.77
CA LEU A 290 -5.18 3.12 30.20
C LEU A 290 -3.88 3.43 30.91
N LEU A 291 -3.30 4.56 30.56
CA LEU A 291 -2.08 5.04 31.16
C LEU A 291 -2.32 6.34 31.90
N LEU A 292 -1.80 6.43 33.13
CA LEU A 292 -1.83 7.66 33.91
C LEU A 292 -0.58 8.50 33.66
N ASP A 293 -0.78 9.71 33.18
CA ASP A 293 0.30 10.67 32.99
C ASP A 293 0.67 11.29 34.35
N GLY A 294 1.88 11.00 34.82
CA GLY A 294 2.38 11.57 36.09
C GLY A 294 2.62 13.08 36.09
N SER A 295 2.66 13.73 34.94
CA SER A 295 3.03 15.16 34.84
C SER A 295 1.84 16.12 34.81
N GLY A 296 0.63 15.65 34.66
CA GLY A 296 -0.56 16.49 34.56
C GLY A 296 -1.84 15.82 35.04
N GLY A 297 -1.74 14.61 35.58
CA GLY A 297 -2.89 13.87 36.05
C GLY A 297 -3.89 13.51 34.94
N LYS A 298 -3.41 13.24 33.72
CA LYS A 298 -4.25 12.88 32.57
C LYS A 298 -4.26 11.38 32.34
N VAL A 299 -5.32 10.89 31.71
CA VAL A 299 -5.49 9.48 31.36
C VAL A 299 -5.40 9.32 29.85
N TRP A 300 -4.57 8.39 29.42
CA TRP A 300 -4.30 8.13 28.00
C TRP A 300 -4.70 6.71 27.61
N PHE A 301 -5.19 6.54 26.37
CA PHE A 301 -5.30 5.25 25.71
C PHE A 301 -4.06 5.01 24.86
N ILE A 302 -3.43 3.87 25.00
CA ILE A 302 -2.22 3.51 24.26
C ILE A 302 -2.37 2.19 23.46
N ASP A 303 -3.54 1.59 23.45
CA ASP A 303 -3.77 0.28 22.80
C ASP A 303 -3.39 0.27 21.32
N ASN A 304 -3.72 1.35 20.61
CA ASN A 304 -3.40 1.40 19.19
C ASN A 304 -1.89 1.37 18.95
N LEU A 305 -1.11 2.06 19.81
CA LEU A 305 0.35 2.02 19.75
C LEU A 305 0.89 0.63 20.10
N ILE A 306 0.28 -0.04 21.09
CA ILE A 306 0.64 -1.41 21.48
C ILE A 306 0.41 -2.36 20.30
N ILE A 307 -0.80 -2.38 19.76
CA ILE A 307 -1.18 -3.24 18.63
C ILE A 307 -0.31 -2.96 17.41
N ASP A 308 0.01 -1.69 17.17
CA ASP A 308 0.84 -1.26 16.07
C ASP A 308 2.28 -1.74 16.22
N SER A 309 2.83 -1.67 17.42
CA SER A 309 4.15 -2.18 17.75
C SER A 309 4.22 -3.72 17.70
N GLU A 310 3.22 -4.40 18.25
CA GLU A 310 3.16 -5.88 18.24
C GLU A 310 3.10 -6.47 16.83
N ASN A 311 2.40 -5.78 15.92
CA ASN A 311 2.25 -6.22 14.53
C ASN A 311 3.28 -5.61 13.59
N SER A 312 4.15 -4.72 14.07
CA SER A 312 5.17 -4.03 13.28
C SER A 312 4.57 -3.40 12.00
N TYR A 313 3.42 -2.72 12.14
CA TYR A 313 2.77 -2.07 11.01
C TYR A 313 3.58 -0.92 10.43
N TYR A 314 3.35 -0.61 9.15
CA TYR A 314 4.06 0.43 8.42
C TYR A 314 3.32 1.75 8.41
N HIS A 315 4.09 2.83 8.55
CA HIS A 315 3.64 4.22 8.56
C HIS A 315 4.34 5.01 7.46
N PRO A 316 3.70 6.05 6.89
CA PRO A 316 4.40 6.99 6.03
C PRO A 316 5.48 7.73 6.83
N SER A 317 6.66 7.89 6.25
CA SER A 317 7.79 8.62 6.86
C SER A 317 8.41 9.59 5.85
N GLU A 318 8.55 10.86 6.23
CA GLU A 318 9.18 11.86 5.35
C GLU A 318 10.69 11.65 5.20
N ASN A 319 11.32 11.04 6.21
CA ASN A 319 12.76 10.83 6.27
C ASN A 319 13.17 9.36 6.14
N GLY A 320 12.26 8.44 6.42
CA GLY A 320 12.49 7.01 6.26
C GLY A 320 12.69 6.61 4.78
N PRO A 321 13.32 5.47 4.51
CA PRO A 321 13.57 4.99 3.14
C PRO A 321 12.28 4.54 2.45
N SER A 322 12.18 4.76 1.12
CA SER A 322 11.18 4.11 0.28
C SER A 322 11.48 2.61 0.15
N TYR A 323 10.56 1.84 -0.42
CA TYR A 323 10.78 0.42 -0.68
C TYR A 323 12.01 0.17 -1.58
N LEU A 324 12.22 1.02 -2.59
CA LEU A 324 13.38 0.91 -3.48
C LEU A 324 14.68 1.22 -2.73
N ASP A 325 14.68 2.24 -1.86
CA ASP A 325 15.83 2.53 -1.00
C ASP A 325 16.14 1.35 -0.06
N ARG A 326 15.11 0.65 0.43
CA ARG A 326 15.26 -0.53 1.29
C ARG A 326 15.90 -1.71 0.54
N LEU A 327 15.54 -1.93 -0.72
CA LEU A 327 16.23 -2.89 -1.59
C LEU A 327 17.71 -2.53 -1.81
N GLU A 328 18.03 -1.23 -1.82
CA GLU A 328 19.40 -0.71 -1.92
C GLU A 328 20.13 -0.63 -0.56
N GLY A 329 19.53 -1.13 0.52
CA GLY A 329 20.12 -1.07 1.86
C GLY A 329 20.30 0.35 2.40
N LYS A 330 19.49 1.33 1.95
CA LYS A 330 19.55 2.72 2.40
C LYS A 330 18.60 2.96 3.57
N PHE A 331 18.97 3.87 4.47
CA PHE A 331 18.18 4.23 5.64
C PHE A 331 17.43 5.55 5.47
N THR A 332 17.57 6.21 4.34
CA THR A 332 16.89 7.47 4.03
C THR A 332 16.46 7.50 2.58
N THR A 333 15.35 8.17 2.29
CA THR A 333 14.90 8.35 0.92
C THR A 333 15.93 9.13 0.09
N GLN A 334 16.40 8.50 -0.99
CA GLN A 334 17.36 9.11 -1.90
C GLN A 334 16.72 10.20 -2.77
N ASN A 335 17.49 11.22 -3.14
CA ASN A 335 16.98 12.34 -3.94
C ASN A 335 16.41 11.91 -5.30
N LYS A 336 16.93 10.82 -5.88
CA LYS A 336 16.44 10.27 -7.15
C LYS A 336 14.97 9.84 -7.08
N TYR A 337 14.48 9.48 -5.90
CA TYR A 337 13.08 9.08 -5.68
C TYR A 337 12.22 10.24 -5.20
N LYS A 338 12.74 11.13 -4.34
CA LYS A 338 12.01 12.30 -3.79
C LYS A 338 11.43 13.23 -4.85
N SER A 339 12.15 13.44 -5.95
CA SER A 339 11.75 14.36 -7.02
C SER A 339 10.62 13.84 -7.91
N GLN A 340 10.18 12.62 -7.72
CA GLN A 340 9.26 11.92 -8.63
C GLN A 340 7.84 11.78 -8.08
N SER A 341 7.60 12.12 -6.82
CA SER A 341 6.30 11.92 -6.17
C SER A 341 5.84 13.15 -5.41
N ASP A 342 4.53 13.46 -5.51
CA ASP A 342 3.84 14.46 -4.69
C ASP A 342 3.40 13.90 -3.32
N TYR A 343 3.64 12.60 -3.08
CA TYR A 343 3.24 11.87 -1.88
C TYR A 343 4.44 11.53 -1.01
N THR A 344 4.20 11.26 0.27
CA THR A 344 5.21 10.68 1.16
C THR A 344 5.52 9.26 0.67
N ILE A 345 6.76 9.03 0.24
CA ILE A 345 7.22 7.78 -0.36
C ILE A 345 8.02 6.89 0.60
N GLY A 346 8.57 7.47 1.67
CA GLY A 346 9.29 6.73 2.69
C GLY A 346 8.33 6.04 3.66
N MET A 347 8.79 4.94 4.24
CA MET A 347 8.06 4.15 5.22
C MET A 347 8.92 3.86 6.45
N GLU A 348 8.24 3.62 7.58
CA GLU A 348 8.86 3.14 8.81
C GLU A 348 7.93 2.17 9.53
N SER A 349 8.49 1.29 10.33
CA SER A 349 7.77 0.36 11.20
C SER A 349 8.44 0.27 12.57
N PHE A 350 7.78 -0.39 13.53
CA PHE A 350 8.39 -0.70 14.81
C PHE A 350 9.08 -2.07 14.76
N VAL A 351 10.35 -2.09 15.11
CA VAL A 351 11.12 -3.34 15.23
C VAL A 351 10.76 -4.05 16.53
N ASN A 352 10.33 -5.29 16.44
CA ASN A 352 10.24 -6.17 17.60
C ASN A 352 11.63 -6.77 17.89
N LYS A 353 12.35 -6.16 18.83
CA LYS A 353 13.74 -6.52 19.14
C LYS A 353 13.89 -7.97 19.64
N LEU A 354 12.91 -8.45 20.39
CA LEU A 354 12.93 -9.82 20.89
C LEU A 354 12.68 -10.83 19.78
N ALA A 355 11.77 -10.54 18.85
CA ALA A 355 11.51 -11.42 17.71
C ALA A 355 12.77 -11.61 16.87
N ILE A 356 13.52 -10.54 16.59
CA ILE A 356 14.80 -10.60 15.87
C ILE A 356 15.83 -11.42 16.65
N TYR A 357 15.95 -11.22 17.96
CA TYR A 357 16.86 -11.99 18.80
C TYR A 357 16.54 -13.48 18.80
N PHE A 358 15.28 -13.86 18.90
CA PHE A 358 14.85 -15.27 18.92
C PHE A 358 14.89 -15.92 17.51
N ALA A 359 14.92 -15.15 16.44
CA ALA A 359 15.07 -15.69 15.09
C ALA A 359 16.42 -16.38 14.84
N GLY A 360 17.42 -16.20 15.72
CA GLY A 360 18.60 -17.07 15.78
C GLY A 360 19.87 -16.53 15.13
N GLY A 361 19.91 -15.28 14.75
CA GLY A 361 21.15 -14.62 14.31
C GLY A 361 22.07 -14.27 15.49
N ASN A 362 23.37 -14.01 15.22
CA ASN A 362 24.30 -13.41 16.18
C ASN A 362 23.92 -11.94 16.51
N VAL A 363 22.63 -11.63 16.50
CA VAL A 363 22.09 -10.27 16.70
C VAL A 363 21.88 -10.07 18.18
N THR A 364 22.70 -9.23 18.80
CA THR A 364 22.48 -8.81 20.19
C THR A 364 21.34 -7.79 20.22
N VAL A 365 20.41 -7.96 21.17
CA VAL A 365 19.37 -6.97 21.41
C VAL A 365 20.03 -5.63 21.75
N GLN A 366 19.77 -4.62 20.93
CA GLN A 366 20.26 -3.26 21.19
C GLN A 366 19.19 -2.49 22.00
N GLU A 367 19.19 -2.74 23.31
CA GLU A 367 18.15 -2.25 24.23
C GLU A 367 17.99 -0.73 24.22
N GLU A 368 19.09 -0.01 24.06
CA GLU A 368 19.12 1.47 24.12
C GLU A 368 18.73 2.15 22.80
N LYS A 369 18.65 1.42 21.69
CA LYS A 369 18.20 1.98 20.41
C LYS A 369 16.70 2.16 20.35
N THR A 370 16.23 3.07 19.50
CA THR A 370 14.82 3.22 19.14
C THR A 370 14.26 1.95 18.52
N ASN A 371 12.92 1.80 18.52
CA ASN A 371 12.25 0.73 17.78
C ASN A 371 11.90 1.15 16.34
N ILE A 372 12.18 2.37 15.91
CA ILE A 372 12.00 2.77 14.50
C ILE A 372 13.00 2.01 13.62
N ASP A 373 12.52 1.23 12.67
CA ASP A 373 13.26 0.22 11.92
C ASP A 373 14.53 0.77 11.23
N TYR A 374 14.39 1.79 10.39
CA TYR A 374 15.52 2.30 9.62
C TYR A 374 16.60 2.96 10.50
N ILE A 375 16.22 3.48 11.68
CA ILE A 375 17.16 4.01 12.67
C ILE A 375 17.76 2.85 13.49
N TYR A 376 16.96 1.85 13.82
CA TYR A 376 17.43 0.69 14.57
C TYR A 376 18.53 -0.05 13.81
N PHE A 377 18.36 -0.27 12.52
CA PHE A 377 19.34 -0.96 11.67
C PHE A 377 20.52 -0.08 11.26
N SER A 378 20.36 1.25 11.27
CA SER A 378 21.45 2.17 10.94
C SER A 378 22.54 2.20 12.00
N THR A 379 23.69 2.79 11.64
CA THR A 379 24.77 3.09 12.60
C THR A 379 24.43 4.27 13.50
N ASP A 380 23.44 5.09 13.12
CA ASP A 380 23.00 6.21 13.93
C ASP A 380 22.32 5.71 15.21
N SER A 381 22.64 6.37 16.32
CA SER A 381 22.05 6.05 17.62
C SER A 381 21.57 7.34 18.28
N PRO A 382 20.44 7.89 17.83
CA PRO A 382 19.86 9.05 18.49
C PRO A 382 19.47 8.67 19.92
N VAL A 383 19.36 9.68 20.78
CA VAL A 383 18.87 9.47 22.14
C VAL A 383 17.46 8.94 22.04
N SER A 384 17.22 7.78 22.63
CA SER A 384 15.92 7.14 22.67
C SER A 384 15.36 7.11 24.09
N TYR A 385 14.06 7.15 24.20
CA TYR A 385 13.31 7.26 25.43
C TYR A 385 12.37 6.09 25.60
N LYS A 386 12.18 5.63 26.82
CA LYS A 386 11.13 4.69 27.14
C LYS A 386 9.78 5.37 27.04
N VAL A 387 8.76 4.62 26.65
CA VAL A 387 7.37 5.10 26.62
C VAL A 387 6.61 4.42 27.74
N LYS A 388 6.00 5.22 28.62
CA LYS A 388 5.18 4.71 29.72
C LYS A 388 4.11 3.76 29.20
N GLY A 389 3.98 2.62 29.82
CA GLY A 389 3.04 1.59 29.45
C GLY A 389 3.49 0.63 28.36
N MET A 390 4.49 0.99 27.55
CA MET A 390 5.08 0.10 26.54
C MET A 390 6.24 -0.74 27.09
N ASP A 391 7.04 -0.15 27.97
CA ASP A 391 8.25 -0.75 28.55
C ASP A 391 8.00 -1.92 29.52
N GLN A 392 6.74 -2.21 29.84
CA GLN A 392 6.33 -3.30 30.73
C GLN A 392 5.54 -4.38 30.02
N LEU A 393 5.34 -4.25 28.70
CA LEU A 393 4.54 -5.19 27.92
C LEU A 393 5.41 -6.27 27.29
N ASP A 394 4.93 -7.50 27.36
CA ASP A 394 5.33 -8.55 26.46
C ASP A 394 4.61 -8.30 25.10
N PRO A 395 5.26 -8.22 23.91
CA PRO A 395 6.53 -8.90 23.62
C PRO A 395 7.79 -8.04 23.65
N ASP A 396 7.77 -6.71 23.81
CA ASP A 396 8.99 -5.89 23.77
C ASP A 396 9.16 -5.00 25.02
N PRO A 397 9.73 -5.54 26.13
CA PRO A 397 10.05 -4.75 27.32
C PRO A 397 11.11 -3.67 27.09
N TYR A 398 11.74 -3.66 25.90
CA TYR A 398 12.78 -2.72 25.50
C TYR A 398 12.26 -1.65 24.53
N PHE A 399 10.94 -1.46 24.42
CA PHE A 399 10.35 -0.47 23.53
C PHE A 399 10.86 0.94 23.85
N ARG A 400 11.46 1.55 22.86
CA ARG A 400 11.96 2.92 22.92
C ARG A 400 11.67 3.67 21.65
N ILE A 401 11.48 4.95 21.77
CA ILE A 401 11.27 5.85 20.66
C ILE A 401 12.23 7.05 20.78
N ASP A 402 12.79 7.49 19.68
CA ASP A 402 13.60 8.68 19.62
C ASP A 402 12.75 9.90 19.26
N ASN A 403 13.34 11.09 19.33
CA ASN A 403 12.69 12.32 18.86
C ASN A 403 13.30 12.87 17.56
N GLN A 404 14.14 12.07 16.90
CA GLN A 404 14.61 12.40 15.58
C GLN A 404 13.40 12.41 14.64
N ASP A 405 13.40 13.33 13.68
CA ASP A 405 12.31 13.45 12.69
C ASP A 405 10.89 13.66 13.27
N GLY A 406 10.82 14.04 14.56
CA GLY A 406 9.54 14.36 15.21
C GLY A 406 8.71 13.16 15.63
N HIS A 407 9.32 11.97 15.82
CA HIS A 407 8.61 10.73 16.17
C HIS A 407 7.74 10.89 17.45
N HIS A 408 8.20 11.62 18.47
CA HIS A 408 7.37 11.87 19.66
C HIS A 408 6.04 12.54 19.34
N VAL A 409 6.05 13.48 18.38
CA VAL A 409 4.84 14.19 17.94
C VAL A 409 4.00 13.31 17.03
N LYS A 410 4.65 12.62 16.08
CA LYS A 410 4.00 11.71 15.13
C LYS A 410 3.18 10.64 15.83
N TYR A 411 3.76 10.00 16.86
CA TYR A 411 3.10 8.96 17.64
C TYR A 411 2.33 9.47 18.85
N ASN A 412 2.27 10.80 19.03
CA ASN A 412 1.59 11.48 20.13
C ASN A 412 2.04 10.98 21.52
N VAL A 413 3.35 10.73 21.68
CA VAL A 413 3.93 10.20 22.93
C VAL A 413 4.76 11.25 23.71
N SER A 414 4.79 12.51 23.29
CA SER A 414 5.63 13.56 23.88
C SER A 414 5.45 13.71 25.41
N ASN A 415 4.28 13.41 25.93
CA ASN A 415 3.98 13.46 27.37
C ASN A 415 4.17 12.11 28.08
N LEU A 416 4.45 11.06 27.32
CA LEU A 416 4.55 9.68 27.83
C LEU A 416 5.98 9.17 27.87
N VAL A 417 6.94 9.88 27.26
CA VAL A 417 8.36 9.49 27.24
C VAL A 417 9.10 9.88 28.54
N TYR A 418 10.12 9.09 28.93
CA TYR A 418 10.97 9.32 30.08
C TYR A 418 12.37 8.72 29.94
#